data_123c2cc93f688b9b6375c28746c7cbb8
#
_entry.id   123c2cc93f688b9b6375c28746c7cbb8
#
_cell.length_a   1.000
_cell.length_b   1.000
_cell.length_c   1.000
_cell.angle_alpha   90.00
_cell.angle_beta   90.00
_cell.angle_gamma   90.00
#
_symmetry.space_group_name_H-M   'P 1'
#
loop_
_entity.id
_entity.type
_entity.pdbx_description
1 polymer ?
#
loop_
_entity_poly.entity_id
_entity_poly.type
_entity_poly.pdbx_seq_one_letter_code
_entity_poly.pdbx_strand_id
1 'polypeptide(L)'
;MPGKVIPQPDDLTLELFRAIASTGQLHVQQCADCAAYAHPPRYYCAQCFSPRYRMAAASGAGTVYSHTLSHYTTEPAWQGDVPYATVVVELDEGPRIVGAARHPDPAAIAIGQRVRVVPEPRTDDFSFLTVRFDDVVPGARPVPEGTAVGDGEAAGA
;
A
#
# COMPACT_ATOMS: atom_id res chain seq x y z
N MET A 1 -17.45 14.85 5.83
CA MET A 1 -16.02 14.65 6.16
C MET A 1 -15.19 15.14 4.99
N PRO A 2 -14.10 15.88 5.19
CA PRO A 2 -13.22 16.24 4.09
C PRO A 2 -12.70 14.96 3.43
N GLY A 3 -12.77 14.91 2.10
CA GLY A 3 -12.29 13.76 1.33
C GLY A 3 -10.77 13.63 1.46
N LYS A 4 -10.25 12.39 1.45
CA LYS A 4 -8.81 12.16 1.39
C LYS A 4 -8.23 12.77 0.12
N VAL A 5 -7.10 13.47 0.24
CA VAL A 5 -6.45 14.11 -0.91
C VAL A 5 -6.00 13.04 -1.89
N ILE A 6 -6.34 13.25 -3.17
CA ILE A 6 -5.88 12.42 -4.27
C ILE A 6 -4.61 13.07 -4.81
N PRO A 7 -3.48 12.34 -4.87
CA PRO A 7 -2.25 12.89 -5.42
C PRO A 7 -2.42 13.19 -6.91
N GLN A 8 -1.70 14.22 -7.41
CA GLN A 8 -1.60 14.48 -8.83
C GLN A 8 -0.39 13.70 -9.38
N PRO A 9 -0.61 12.66 -10.19
CA PRO A 9 0.47 11.87 -10.74
C PRO A 9 1.19 12.63 -11.88
N ASP A 10 2.46 12.29 -12.10
CA ASP A 10 3.15 12.60 -13.34
C ASP A 10 2.67 11.71 -14.50
N ASP A 11 3.15 11.97 -15.73
CA ASP A 11 2.67 11.28 -16.93
C ASP A 11 2.83 9.75 -16.85
N LEU A 12 3.96 9.25 -16.33
CA LEU A 12 4.22 7.81 -16.19
C LEU A 12 3.34 7.16 -15.13
N THR A 13 3.19 7.83 -14.01
CA THR A 13 2.37 7.37 -12.90
C THR A 13 0.88 7.42 -13.28
N LEU A 14 0.47 8.43 -14.06
CA LEU A 14 -0.88 8.52 -14.60
C LEU A 14 -1.22 7.35 -15.53
N GLU A 15 -0.28 6.97 -16.42
CA GLU A 15 -0.45 5.80 -17.29
C GLU A 15 -0.67 4.52 -16.47
N LEU A 16 0.13 4.32 -15.39
CA LEU A 16 -0.05 3.20 -14.48
C LEU A 16 -1.42 3.20 -13.82
N PHE A 17 -1.85 4.34 -13.24
CA PHE A 17 -3.14 4.40 -12.57
C PHE A 17 -4.31 4.20 -13.53
N ARG A 18 -4.23 4.69 -14.76
CA ARG A 18 -5.24 4.44 -15.79
C ARG A 18 -5.33 2.97 -16.17
N ALA A 19 -4.19 2.28 -16.29
CA ALA A 19 -4.17 0.84 -16.53
C ALA A 19 -4.85 0.08 -15.38
N ILE A 20 -4.58 0.46 -14.14
CA ILE A 20 -5.23 -0.11 -12.95
C ILE A 20 -6.73 0.19 -12.95
N ALA A 21 -7.13 1.44 -13.18
CA ALA A 21 -8.53 1.85 -13.13
C ALA A 21 -9.37 1.18 -14.22
N SER A 22 -8.81 1.03 -15.44
CA SER A 22 -9.53 0.44 -16.57
C SER A 22 -9.80 -1.06 -16.41
N THR A 23 -8.97 -1.77 -15.63
CA THR A 23 -9.07 -3.24 -15.48
C THR A 23 -9.53 -3.67 -14.09
N GLY A 24 -9.38 -2.80 -13.08
CA GLY A 24 -9.57 -3.15 -11.67
C GLY A 24 -8.48 -4.08 -11.12
N GLN A 25 -7.41 -4.35 -11.89
CA GLN A 25 -6.29 -5.21 -11.51
C GLN A 25 -5.04 -4.38 -11.22
N LEU A 26 -4.18 -4.89 -10.34
CA LEU A 26 -2.87 -4.30 -10.15
C LEU A 26 -2.06 -4.40 -11.44
N HIS A 27 -1.43 -3.29 -11.85
CA HIS A 27 -0.47 -3.25 -12.94
C HIS A 27 0.86 -2.77 -12.41
N VAL A 28 1.93 -3.19 -13.06
CA VAL A 28 3.31 -2.72 -12.87
C VAL A 28 3.96 -2.53 -14.23
N GLN A 29 4.96 -1.65 -14.30
CA GLN A 29 5.72 -1.48 -15.53
C GLN A 29 6.54 -2.73 -15.82
N GLN A 30 6.52 -3.19 -17.09
CA GLN A 30 7.37 -4.28 -17.57
C GLN A 30 8.16 -3.80 -18.80
N CYS A 31 9.46 -4.00 -18.77
CA CYS A 31 10.33 -3.73 -19.92
C CYS A 31 9.94 -4.63 -21.10
N ALA A 32 9.79 -4.06 -22.30
CA ALA A 32 9.42 -4.81 -23.49
C ALA A 32 10.59 -5.65 -24.05
N ASP A 33 11.85 -5.31 -23.69
CA ASP A 33 13.02 -5.98 -24.21
C ASP A 33 13.56 -7.10 -23.32
N CYS A 34 13.67 -6.87 -22.01
CA CYS A 34 14.23 -7.85 -21.10
C CYS A 34 13.20 -8.44 -20.11
N ALA A 35 11.94 -8.04 -20.24
CA ALA A 35 10.83 -8.46 -19.39
C ALA A 35 10.97 -8.15 -17.89
N ALA A 36 11.97 -7.38 -17.47
CA ALA A 36 12.12 -6.95 -16.10
C ALA A 36 10.96 -6.08 -15.64
N TYR A 37 10.46 -6.32 -14.44
CA TYR A 37 9.42 -5.52 -13.81
C TYR A 37 10.01 -4.34 -13.03
N ALA A 38 9.27 -3.23 -12.94
CA ALA A 38 9.64 -2.05 -12.19
C ALA A 38 8.44 -1.37 -11.53
N HIS A 39 8.65 -0.86 -10.32
CA HIS A 39 7.76 0.06 -9.63
C HIS A 39 8.59 0.97 -8.71
N PRO A 40 8.36 2.29 -8.66
CA PRO A 40 7.47 3.05 -9.55
C PRO A 40 7.93 3.02 -11.02
N PRO A 41 7.05 3.41 -11.97
CA PRO A 41 7.39 3.46 -13.39
C PRO A 41 8.61 4.36 -13.68
N ARG A 42 9.38 4.02 -14.72
CA ARG A 42 10.62 4.71 -15.13
C ARG A 42 10.68 4.86 -16.63
N TYR A 43 11.34 5.92 -17.12
CA TYR A 43 11.56 6.14 -18.56
C TYR A 43 12.51 5.12 -19.19
N TYR A 44 13.46 4.58 -18.39
CA TYR A 44 14.44 3.62 -18.85
C TYR A 44 14.49 2.41 -17.92
N CYS A 45 14.61 1.23 -18.50
CA CYS A 45 14.80 -0.01 -17.76
C CYS A 45 16.14 0.03 -16.99
N ALA A 46 16.10 -0.30 -15.69
CA ALA A 46 17.33 -0.34 -14.88
C ALA A 46 18.26 -1.52 -15.24
N GLN A 47 17.77 -2.53 -15.98
CA GLN A 47 18.53 -3.72 -16.34
C GLN A 47 19.21 -3.60 -17.72
N CYS A 48 18.47 -3.12 -18.74
CA CYS A 48 18.96 -3.10 -20.12
C CYS A 48 18.92 -1.71 -20.76
N PHE A 49 18.53 -0.67 -20.01
CA PHE A 49 18.45 0.72 -20.45
C PHE A 49 17.47 0.98 -21.61
N SER A 50 16.64 0.01 -21.97
CA SER A 50 15.60 0.22 -22.98
C SER A 50 14.56 1.25 -22.52
N PRO A 51 14.11 2.16 -23.42
CA PRO A 51 12.98 3.04 -23.17
C PRO A 51 11.61 2.37 -23.43
N ARG A 52 11.60 1.15 -23.94
CA ARG A 52 10.36 0.44 -24.31
C ARG A 52 9.78 -0.31 -23.12
N TYR A 53 8.53 -0.01 -22.79
CA TYR A 53 7.82 -0.65 -21.70
C TYR A 53 6.33 -0.85 -22.01
N ARG A 54 5.66 -1.59 -21.17
CA ARG A 54 4.20 -1.70 -21.10
C ARG A 54 3.76 -1.76 -19.65
N MET A 55 2.51 -1.39 -19.37
CA MET A 55 1.87 -1.67 -18.09
C MET A 55 1.31 -3.08 -18.16
N ALA A 56 1.88 -3.99 -17.38
CA ALA A 56 1.51 -5.40 -17.33
C ALA A 56 0.73 -5.71 -16.07
N ALA A 57 -0.31 -6.53 -16.19
CA ALA A 57 -1.07 -7.00 -15.03
C ALA A 57 -0.15 -7.81 -14.10
N ALA A 58 -0.29 -7.58 -12.80
CA ALA A 58 0.39 -8.31 -11.75
C ALA A 58 -0.61 -9.05 -10.87
N SER A 59 -0.18 -10.17 -10.27
CA SER A 59 -1.03 -10.99 -9.39
C SER A 59 -1.49 -10.24 -8.14
N GLY A 60 -0.70 -9.25 -7.73
CA GLY A 60 -0.83 -8.55 -6.45
C GLY A 60 -0.35 -9.39 -5.26
N ALA A 61 -0.04 -10.66 -5.45
CA ALA A 61 0.48 -11.52 -4.39
C ALA A 61 1.92 -11.14 -4.03
N GLY A 62 2.27 -11.25 -2.75
CA GLY A 62 3.59 -10.89 -2.29
C GLY A 62 3.76 -11.11 -0.79
N THR A 63 4.83 -10.57 -0.24
CA THR A 63 5.15 -10.64 1.18
C THR A 63 5.42 -9.26 1.76
N VAL A 64 5.12 -9.06 3.03
CA VAL A 64 5.48 -7.84 3.77
C VAL A 64 7.01 -7.75 3.81
N TYR A 65 7.56 -6.75 3.14
CA TYR A 65 8.98 -6.44 3.18
C TYR A 65 9.34 -5.55 4.36
N SER A 66 8.52 -4.52 4.60
CA SER A 66 8.61 -3.65 5.77
C SER A 66 7.26 -2.98 6.03
N HIS A 67 7.08 -2.43 7.22
CA HIS A 67 5.89 -1.65 7.55
C HIS A 67 6.21 -0.54 8.54
N THR A 68 5.32 0.45 8.60
CA THR A 68 5.37 1.56 9.56
C THR A 68 3.99 1.75 10.14
N LEU A 69 3.91 1.94 11.46
CA LEU A 69 2.67 2.23 12.17
C LEU A 69 2.62 3.73 12.50
N SER A 70 1.58 4.40 11.99
CA SER A 70 1.35 5.83 12.23
C SER A 70 0.30 6.01 13.32
N HIS A 71 0.70 6.55 14.47
CA HIS A 71 -0.17 6.82 15.61
C HIS A 71 -0.73 8.25 15.62
N TYR A 72 -0.20 9.12 14.77
CA TYR A 72 -0.58 10.52 14.70
C TYR A 72 -0.63 11.03 13.27
N THR A 73 -1.57 11.93 13.00
CA THR A 73 -1.67 12.67 11.74
C THR A 73 -2.17 14.08 11.97
N THR A 74 -1.63 15.02 11.22
CA THR A 74 -2.10 16.42 11.18
C THR A 74 -3.24 16.60 10.17
N GLU A 75 -3.40 15.65 9.25
CA GLU A 75 -4.40 15.73 8.19
C GLU A 75 -5.79 15.30 8.71
N PRO A 76 -6.77 16.20 8.74
CA PRO A 76 -8.10 15.92 9.32
C PRO A 76 -8.80 14.71 8.69
N ALA A 77 -8.58 14.46 7.39
CA ALA A 77 -9.19 13.33 6.67
C ALA A 77 -8.68 11.96 7.12
N TRP A 78 -7.56 11.91 7.85
CA TRP A 78 -6.93 10.68 8.34
C TRP A 78 -7.02 10.50 9.86
N GLN A 79 -7.50 11.51 10.59
CA GLN A 79 -7.56 11.44 12.06
C GLN A 79 -8.41 10.28 12.59
N GLY A 80 -9.46 9.89 11.87
CA GLY A 80 -10.29 8.74 12.23
C GLY A 80 -9.69 7.37 11.87
N ASP A 81 -8.56 7.34 11.16
CA ASP A 81 -7.92 6.09 10.72
C ASP A 81 -6.69 5.71 11.58
N VAL A 82 -6.19 6.60 12.43
CA VAL A 82 -5.05 6.28 13.30
C VAL A 82 -5.47 5.35 14.45
N PRO A 83 -4.63 4.37 14.83
CA PRO A 83 -3.38 4.01 14.19
C PRO A 83 -3.59 3.27 12.86
N TYR A 84 -2.83 3.64 11.83
CA TYR A 84 -2.85 2.92 10.55
C TYR A 84 -1.44 2.47 10.17
N ALA A 85 -1.35 1.38 9.41
CA ALA A 85 -0.09 0.90 8.89
C ALA A 85 0.07 1.19 7.40
N THR A 86 1.27 1.64 7.03
CA THR A 86 1.75 1.66 5.65
C THR A 86 2.70 0.48 5.47
N VAL A 87 2.48 -0.32 4.45
CA VAL A 87 3.22 -1.56 4.20
C VAL A 87 3.95 -1.48 2.87
N VAL A 88 5.21 -1.86 2.87
CA VAL A 88 5.96 -2.15 1.65
C VAL A 88 5.82 -3.64 1.37
N VAL A 89 5.24 -3.99 0.24
CA VAL A 89 5.05 -5.36 -0.22
C VAL A 89 6.07 -5.66 -1.31
N GLU A 90 6.84 -6.73 -1.16
CA GLU A 90 7.61 -7.33 -2.25
C GLU A 90 6.69 -8.28 -3.00
N LEU A 91 6.34 -7.94 -4.24
CA LEU A 91 5.49 -8.76 -5.10
C LEU A 91 6.23 -10.02 -5.54
N ASP A 92 5.48 -11.07 -5.85
CA ASP A 92 6.04 -12.31 -6.40
C ASP A 92 6.71 -12.08 -7.77
N GLU A 93 6.32 -11.03 -8.50
CA GLU A 93 6.95 -10.54 -9.73
C GLU A 93 8.27 -9.77 -9.49
N GLY A 94 8.62 -9.45 -8.23
CA GLY A 94 9.88 -8.84 -7.80
C GLY A 94 9.83 -7.36 -7.39
N PRO A 95 9.04 -6.47 -8.00
CA PRO A 95 9.01 -5.07 -7.58
C PRO A 95 8.36 -4.88 -6.21
N ARG A 96 8.75 -3.79 -5.53
CA ARG A 96 8.18 -3.40 -4.25
C ARG A 96 7.13 -2.32 -4.42
N ILE A 97 6.00 -2.47 -3.75
CA ILE A 97 4.88 -1.54 -3.78
C ILE A 97 4.54 -1.08 -2.37
N VAL A 98 4.20 0.20 -2.23
CA VAL A 98 3.69 0.77 -0.98
C VAL A 98 2.16 0.77 -1.02
N GLY A 99 1.54 0.29 0.05
CA GLY A 99 0.09 0.29 0.19
C GLY A 99 -0.38 0.52 1.63
N ALA A 100 -1.64 0.91 1.78
CA ALA A 100 -2.27 1.03 3.08
C ALA A 100 -2.74 -0.35 3.57
N ALA A 101 -2.39 -0.73 4.79
CA ALA A 101 -2.83 -1.99 5.36
C ALA A 101 -4.33 -1.98 5.68
N ARG A 102 -5.01 -3.07 5.35
CA ARG A 102 -6.37 -3.40 5.83
C ARG A 102 -6.26 -4.56 6.80
N HIS A 103 -5.75 -4.27 7.99
CA HIS A 103 -5.57 -5.23 9.07
C HIS A 103 -6.36 -4.79 10.31
N PRO A 104 -7.11 -5.68 10.98
CA PRO A 104 -7.89 -5.32 12.17
C PRO A 104 -7.01 -4.90 13.35
N ASP A 105 -5.80 -5.43 13.43
CA ASP A 105 -4.77 -5.03 14.38
C ASP A 105 -3.48 -4.67 13.63
N PRO A 106 -3.25 -3.37 13.32
CA PRO A 106 -2.05 -2.95 12.57
C PRO A 106 -0.73 -3.27 13.28
N ALA A 107 -0.74 -3.45 14.61
CA ALA A 107 0.45 -3.78 15.39
C ALA A 107 0.86 -5.27 15.25
N ALA A 108 -0.05 -6.13 14.79
CA ALA A 108 0.22 -7.55 14.57
C ALA A 108 0.87 -7.86 13.20
N ILE A 109 1.07 -6.83 12.35
CA ILE A 109 1.69 -7.02 11.04
C ILE A 109 3.14 -7.45 11.22
N ALA A 110 3.53 -8.54 10.52
CA ALA A 110 4.88 -9.09 10.58
C ALA A 110 5.58 -9.10 9.21
N ILE A 111 6.89 -8.86 9.21
CA ILE A 111 7.73 -9.02 8.01
C ILE A 111 7.68 -10.49 7.56
N GLY A 112 7.58 -10.72 6.25
CA GLY A 112 7.47 -12.05 5.66
C GLY A 112 6.04 -12.61 5.58
N GLN A 113 5.04 -11.93 6.17
CA GLN A 113 3.64 -12.32 6.10
C GLN A 113 3.12 -12.27 4.67
N ARG A 114 2.36 -13.28 4.25
CA ARG A 114 1.74 -13.32 2.90
C ARG A 114 0.59 -12.34 2.82
N VAL A 115 0.55 -11.61 1.72
CA VAL A 115 -0.41 -10.54 1.49
C VAL A 115 -0.79 -10.42 0.02
N ARG A 116 -1.85 -9.67 -0.23
CA ARG A 116 -2.29 -9.28 -1.57
C ARG A 116 -2.50 -7.78 -1.67
N VAL A 117 -1.87 -7.15 -2.65
CA VAL A 117 -2.11 -5.76 -3.02
C VAL A 117 -3.34 -5.70 -3.91
N VAL A 118 -4.33 -4.93 -3.50
CA VAL A 118 -5.62 -4.80 -4.20
C VAL A 118 -5.88 -3.32 -4.48
N PRO A 119 -6.15 -2.93 -5.74
CA PRO A 119 -6.60 -1.59 -6.04
C PRO A 119 -7.97 -1.30 -5.41
N GLU A 120 -8.09 -0.13 -4.79
CA GLU A 120 -9.34 0.40 -4.25
C GLU A 120 -9.71 1.67 -5.02
N PRO A 121 -10.69 1.62 -5.95
CA PRO A 121 -11.03 2.76 -6.80
C PRO A 121 -11.44 4.00 -5.99
N ARG A 122 -11.00 5.18 -6.43
CA ARG A 122 -11.35 6.48 -5.85
C ARG A 122 -11.92 7.45 -6.85
N THR A 123 -11.36 7.44 -8.04
CA THR A 123 -11.86 8.19 -9.22
C THR A 123 -11.73 7.30 -10.45
N ASP A 124 -12.21 7.78 -11.59
CA ASP A 124 -12.10 7.08 -12.87
C ASP A 124 -10.64 6.82 -13.28
N ASP A 125 -9.71 7.66 -12.83
CA ASP A 125 -8.29 7.61 -13.20
C ASP A 125 -7.36 7.21 -12.03
N PHE A 126 -7.90 6.96 -10.81
CA PHE A 126 -7.07 6.73 -9.64
C PHE A 126 -7.64 5.68 -8.68
N SER A 127 -6.77 4.77 -8.25
CA SER A 127 -7.05 3.79 -7.19
C SER A 127 -5.98 3.87 -6.10
N PHE A 128 -6.40 3.82 -4.84
CA PHE A 128 -5.46 3.54 -3.77
C PHE A 128 -5.04 2.07 -3.82
N LEU A 129 -3.79 1.80 -3.46
CA LEU A 129 -3.30 0.43 -3.30
C LEU A 129 -3.47 0.03 -1.84
N THR A 130 -4.30 -0.97 -1.60
CA THR A 130 -4.55 -1.53 -0.27
C THR A 130 -3.91 -2.89 -0.14
N VAL A 131 -3.40 -3.18 1.06
CA VAL A 131 -2.78 -4.48 1.37
C VAL A 131 -3.76 -5.28 2.23
N ARG A 132 -4.15 -6.45 1.73
CA ARG A 132 -4.97 -7.45 2.44
C ARG A 132 -4.11 -8.60 2.88
N PHE A 133 -4.41 -9.15 4.03
CA PHE A 133 -3.66 -10.24 4.66
C PHE A 133 -4.43 -11.54 4.48
N ASP A 134 -3.75 -12.59 4.03
CA ASP A 134 -4.40 -13.87 3.68
C ASP A 134 -4.94 -14.61 4.92
N ASP A 135 -4.38 -14.35 6.10
CA ASP A 135 -4.75 -14.92 7.39
C ASP A 135 -5.82 -14.12 8.15
N VAL A 136 -6.28 -12.99 7.59
CA VAL A 136 -7.29 -12.14 8.21
C VAL A 136 -8.66 -12.41 7.61
N VAL A 137 -9.57 -12.96 8.43
CA VAL A 137 -10.98 -13.16 8.04
C VAL A 137 -11.67 -11.80 7.86
N PRO A 138 -12.27 -11.51 6.69
CA PRO A 138 -13.02 -10.29 6.50
C PRO A 138 -14.16 -10.19 7.52
N GLY A 139 -14.18 -9.11 8.31
CA GLY A 139 -15.23 -8.88 9.32
C GLY A 139 -14.81 -9.06 10.77
N ALA A 140 -13.56 -9.36 11.06
CA ALA A 140 -13.06 -9.28 12.44
C ALA A 140 -13.18 -7.83 12.96
N ARG A 141 -13.87 -7.67 14.09
CA ARG A 141 -14.03 -6.37 14.76
C ARG A 141 -12.66 -5.82 15.15
N PRO A 142 -12.44 -4.49 15.04
CA PRO A 142 -11.27 -3.88 15.65
C PRO A 142 -11.20 -4.24 17.14
N VAL A 143 -10.02 -4.60 17.62
CA VAL A 143 -9.77 -4.84 19.04
C VAL A 143 -10.12 -3.55 19.79
N PRO A 144 -10.92 -3.58 20.87
CA PRO A 144 -11.24 -2.39 21.65
C PRO A 144 -9.94 -1.77 22.18
N GLU A 145 -9.85 -0.44 22.10
CA GLU A 145 -8.73 0.35 22.60
C GLU A 145 -8.34 -0.13 24.01
N GLY A 146 -7.08 -0.55 24.14
CA GLY A 146 -6.50 -0.91 25.41
C GLY A 146 -6.56 0.28 26.35
N THR A 147 -7.11 0.07 27.53
CA THR A 147 -7.16 0.96 28.68
C THR A 147 -5.85 1.73 28.83
N ALA A 148 -5.95 3.05 28.90
CA ALA A 148 -4.84 3.94 29.23
C ALA A 148 -4.07 3.36 30.43
N VAL A 149 -2.76 3.22 30.25
CA VAL A 149 -1.84 2.92 31.37
C VAL A 149 -1.94 4.11 32.32
N GLY A 150 -2.47 3.86 33.52
CA GLY A 150 -2.63 4.88 34.53
C GLY A 150 -1.31 5.55 34.87
N ASP A 151 -1.35 6.88 34.92
CA ASP A 151 -0.27 7.72 35.39
C ASP A 151 0.16 7.26 36.80
N GLY A 152 1.36 6.69 36.88
CA GLY A 152 2.02 6.38 38.14
C GLY A 152 2.31 7.66 38.92
N GLU A 153 1.47 7.91 39.91
CA GLU A 153 1.65 8.96 40.91
C GLU A 153 2.97 8.74 41.64
N ALA A 154 3.93 9.61 41.38
CA ALA A 154 5.19 9.66 42.14
C ALA A 154 4.89 10.23 43.52
N ALA A 155 4.74 9.33 44.51
CA ALA A 155 4.72 9.73 45.93
C ALA A 155 6.12 10.22 46.32
N GLY A 156 6.22 11.51 46.68
CA GLY A 156 7.40 12.08 47.28
C GLY A 156 7.56 11.66 48.73
N ALA A 157 8.78 11.50 49.16
CA ALA A 157 9.27 11.67 50.53
C ALA A 157 10.68 12.24 50.47
#